data_30de7a1ec3e368ed1eb02e40a996ab25
#
_entry.id   30de7a1ec3e368ed1eb02e40a996ab25
#
_cell.length_a   1.000
_cell.length_b   1.000
_cell.length_c   1.000
_cell.angle_alpha   90.00
_cell.angle_beta   90.00
_cell.angle_gamma   90.00
#
_symmetry.space_group_name_H-M   'P 1'
#
loop_
_entity.id
_entity.type
_entity.pdbx_description
1 polymer ?
#
loop_
_entity_poly.entity_id
_entity_poly.type
_entity_poly.pdbx_seq_one_letter_code
_entity_poly.pdbx_strand_id
1 'polypeptide(L)'
;MEKEVTFIYNQNLTKIQCKKSDTMKDICRKFSSKISKNLDDMTLLYKGGTIDNELNFEQQAKPDDNQSGEMTVLVLSNEEDEGTKYILSKDIICPICGELCFMNIKDYKITLYECKNGHKMDNCLSKNFIMTQKIDISKIICDKCKEVNKATSYENTFYSCLTCKQNLCPLCKSEHDKEHSFINYEQKNYNCPNHNDKYTSYCNKCKINLCIDCEAEHKDKENIINYKDIIPPSESVRDTLKELKLCIDTFRNKINNLIKILKQIDENVEAYYNINNNLINTYEKKNRNFQVITNVNNILNNNNSFIKEINEINKLNNNIELFANIVELYEKINEKNDKNVEFNEIP
;
A
#
# COMPACT_ATOMS: atom_id res chain seq x y z
N MET A 1 29.95 8.57 15.20
CA MET A 1 29.01 7.62 15.80
C MET A 1 28.83 6.46 14.83
N GLU A 2 28.84 5.25 15.32
CA GLU A 2 28.43 4.08 14.56
C GLU A 2 26.93 4.17 14.32
N LYS A 3 26.47 3.90 13.11
CA LYS A 3 25.07 3.95 12.73
C LYS A 3 24.51 2.52 12.67
N GLU A 4 23.27 2.36 13.13
CA GLU A 4 22.62 1.06 13.24
C GLU A 4 21.23 1.08 12.57
N VAL A 5 20.92 0.05 11.79
CA VAL A 5 19.57 -0.18 11.27
C VAL A 5 19.00 -1.42 11.93
N THR A 6 17.88 -1.24 12.63
CA THR A 6 17.11 -2.32 13.25
C THR A 6 16.01 -2.74 12.31
N PHE A 7 16.07 -3.95 11.81
CA PHE A 7 15.03 -4.58 10.99
C PHE A 7 14.06 -5.34 11.88
N ILE A 8 12.76 -5.06 11.71
CA ILE A 8 11.67 -5.79 12.37
C ILE A 8 11.08 -6.75 11.33
N TYR A 9 11.38 -8.03 11.46
CA TYR A 9 10.87 -9.08 10.60
C TYR A 9 10.18 -10.16 11.42
N ASN A 10 8.91 -10.40 11.17
CA ASN A 10 8.12 -11.39 11.92
C ASN A 10 8.23 -11.21 13.45
N GLN A 11 8.14 -9.96 13.93
CA GLN A 11 8.28 -9.55 15.35
C GLN A 11 9.69 -9.79 15.94
N ASN A 12 10.64 -10.27 15.17
CA ASN A 12 12.03 -10.38 15.58
C ASN A 12 12.81 -9.13 15.19
N LEU A 13 13.70 -8.69 16.09
CA LEU A 13 14.57 -7.54 15.88
C LEU A 13 15.93 -8.03 15.39
N THR A 14 16.38 -7.55 14.24
CA THR A 14 17.71 -7.84 13.72
C THR A 14 18.46 -6.53 13.51
N LYS A 15 19.55 -6.34 14.22
CA LYS A 15 20.39 -5.14 14.17
C LYS A 15 21.53 -5.32 13.17
N ILE A 16 21.73 -4.32 12.32
CA ILE A 16 22.78 -4.27 11.31
C ILE A 16 23.57 -2.97 11.49
N GLN A 17 24.85 -3.10 11.81
CA GLN A 17 25.77 -1.98 11.84
C GLN A 17 26.14 -1.52 10.43
N CYS A 18 26.13 -0.22 10.17
CA CYS A 18 26.43 0.35 8.86
C CYS A 18 27.59 1.32 8.91
N LYS A 19 28.39 1.29 7.82
CA LYS A 19 29.43 2.27 7.55
C LYS A 19 28.83 3.45 6.79
N LYS A 20 29.46 4.62 6.84
CA LYS A 20 29.03 5.82 6.09
C LYS A 20 28.93 5.59 4.58
N SER A 21 29.75 4.69 4.05
CA SER A 21 29.78 4.35 2.63
C SER A 21 28.72 3.33 2.20
N ASP A 22 28.08 2.65 3.16
CA ASP A 22 27.10 1.61 2.83
C ASP A 22 25.82 2.25 2.29
N THR A 23 25.35 1.80 1.13
CA THR A 23 24.03 2.13 0.62
C THR A 23 22.97 1.32 1.37
N MET A 24 21.70 1.77 1.32
CA MET A 24 20.59 0.99 1.87
C MET A 24 20.53 -0.40 1.25
N LYS A 25 20.87 -0.55 -0.02
CA LYS A 25 21.01 -1.85 -0.70
C LYS A 25 22.03 -2.77 -0.02
N ASP A 26 23.19 -2.26 0.36
CA ASP A 26 24.22 -3.03 1.05
C ASP A 26 23.76 -3.44 2.45
N ILE A 27 23.11 -2.52 3.18
CA ILE A 27 22.57 -2.76 4.52
C ILE A 27 21.47 -3.82 4.47
N CYS A 28 20.56 -3.72 3.51
CA CYS A 28 19.48 -4.69 3.29
C CYS A 28 20.03 -6.07 2.89
N ARG A 29 21.10 -6.14 2.09
CA ARG A 29 21.78 -7.41 1.77
C ARG A 29 22.41 -8.06 2.99
N LYS A 30 23.04 -7.28 3.88
CA LYS A 30 23.56 -7.81 5.15
C LYS A 30 22.45 -8.39 6.02
N PHE A 31 21.29 -7.72 6.07
CA PHE A 31 20.11 -8.22 6.76
C PHE A 31 19.59 -9.53 6.12
N SER A 32 19.36 -9.54 4.81
CA SER A 32 18.90 -10.69 4.02
C SER A 32 19.79 -11.92 4.25
N SER A 33 21.13 -11.74 4.18
CA SER A 33 22.10 -12.80 4.44
C SER A 33 22.00 -13.33 5.87
N LYS A 34 21.71 -12.46 6.85
CA LYS A 34 21.61 -12.83 8.27
C LYS A 34 20.37 -13.65 8.58
N ILE A 35 19.29 -13.44 7.84
CA ILE A 35 18.02 -14.20 7.98
C ILE A 35 17.87 -15.30 6.92
N SER A 36 18.83 -15.46 6.00
CA SER A 36 18.83 -16.45 4.91
C SER A 36 17.58 -16.38 4.02
N LYS A 37 17.13 -15.17 3.66
CA LYS A 37 15.98 -14.88 2.81
C LYS A 37 16.36 -13.96 1.67
N ASN A 38 15.64 -14.06 0.53
CA ASN A 38 15.84 -13.17 -0.61
C ASN A 38 15.16 -11.83 -0.38
N LEU A 39 15.83 -10.73 -0.73
CA LEU A 39 15.26 -9.37 -0.63
C LEU A 39 14.09 -9.13 -1.59
N ASP A 40 14.09 -9.80 -2.74
CA ASP A 40 13.03 -9.63 -3.75
C ASP A 40 11.67 -10.13 -3.24
N ASP A 41 11.66 -11.01 -2.24
CA ASP A 41 10.48 -11.58 -1.61
C ASP A 41 10.00 -10.73 -0.42
N MET A 42 10.58 -9.54 -0.22
CA MET A 42 10.29 -8.69 0.92
C MET A 42 9.97 -7.25 0.50
N THR A 43 9.07 -6.64 1.25
CA THR A 43 8.83 -5.20 1.20
C THR A 43 9.42 -4.56 2.46
N LEU A 44 10.39 -3.66 2.27
CA LEU A 44 11.05 -2.97 3.36
C LEU A 44 10.48 -1.55 3.50
N LEU A 45 9.94 -1.25 4.68
CA LEU A 45 9.29 0.02 4.97
C LEU A 45 10.05 0.79 6.06
N TYR A 46 10.43 2.02 5.76
CA TYR A 46 10.94 2.96 6.73
C TYR A 46 9.92 4.09 6.93
N LYS A 47 9.40 4.23 8.15
CA LYS A 47 8.33 5.21 8.48
C LYS A 47 7.19 5.20 7.46
N GLY A 48 6.76 4.00 7.04
CA GLY A 48 5.63 3.77 6.12
C GLY A 48 5.91 3.95 4.63
N GLY A 49 7.08 4.48 4.25
CA GLY A 49 7.56 4.53 2.87
C GLY A 49 8.51 3.38 2.53
N THR A 50 8.62 3.03 1.26
CA THR A 50 9.64 2.08 0.79
C THR A 50 11.04 2.70 0.89
N ILE A 51 12.02 1.86 1.18
CA ILE A 51 13.43 2.28 1.22
C ILE A 51 13.92 2.52 -0.22
N ASP A 52 14.68 3.60 -0.40
CA ASP A 52 15.45 3.83 -1.62
C ASP A 52 16.82 3.16 -1.50
N ASN A 53 17.06 2.16 -2.33
CA ASN A 53 18.24 1.33 -2.28
C ASN A 53 19.56 2.06 -2.64
N GLU A 54 19.49 3.16 -3.38
CA GLU A 54 20.64 3.91 -3.84
C GLU A 54 21.13 4.95 -2.82
N LEU A 55 20.29 5.30 -1.84
CA LEU A 55 20.64 6.24 -0.79
C LEU A 55 21.49 5.56 0.30
N ASN A 56 22.33 6.36 0.98
CA ASN A 56 22.99 5.90 2.21
C ASN A 56 22.10 6.19 3.46
N PHE A 57 22.56 5.74 4.63
CA PHE A 57 21.82 5.96 5.89
C PHE A 57 21.46 7.45 6.11
N GLU A 58 22.41 8.37 5.92
CA GLU A 58 22.22 9.80 6.21
C GLU A 58 21.20 10.46 5.27
N GLN A 59 21.16 10.02 4.03
CA GLN A 59 20.21 10.50 3.01
C GLN A 59 18.80 9.93 3.20
N GLN A 60 18.72 8.68 3.65
CA GLN A 60 17.43 8.00 3.87
C GLN A 60 16.80 8.41 5.21
N ALA A 61 17.59 8.56 6.27
CA ALA A 61 17.11 8.79 7.63
C ALA A 61 16.45 10.18 7.79
N LYS A 62 15.36 10.21 8.56
CA LYS A 62 14.76 11.47 9.03
C LYS A 62 15.69 12.17 10.03
N PRO A 63 15.55 13.50 10.26
CA PRO A 63 16.44 14.26 11.12
C PRO A 63 16.66 13.63 12.52
N ASP A 64 15.61 13.15 13.17
CA ASP A 64 15.68 12.54 14.50
C ASP A 64 16.49 11.24 14.50
N ASP A 65 16.28 10.37 13.50
CA ASP A 65 17.00 9.10 13.35
C ASP A 65 18.45 9.34 12.90
N ASN A 66 18.70 10.41 12.14
CA ASN A 66 20.04 10.84 11.82
C ASN A 66 20.82 11.33 13.05
N GLN A 67 20.14 12.03 13.95
CA GLN A 67 20.71 12.53 15.19
C GLN A 67 21.00 11.41 16.18
N SER A 68 20.09 10.45 16.33
CA SER A 68 20.28 9.27 17.18
C SER A 68 21.29 8.26 16.60
N GLY A 69 21.45 8.24 15.28
CA GLY A 69 22.21 7.22 14.57
C GLY A 69 21.52 5.87 14.45
N GLU A 70 20.21 5.80 14.79
CA GLU A 70 19.41 4.59 14.78
C GLU A 70 18.23 4.73 13.82
N MET A 71 17.99 3.72 12.98
CA MET A 71 16.87 3.64 12.05
C MET A 71 16.12 2.33 12.25
N THR A 72 14.79 2.37 12.28
CA THR A 72 13.98 1.16 12.36
C THR A 72 13.24 0.91 11.04
N VAL A 73 13.45 -0.27 10.47
CA VAL A 73 12.86 -0.74 9.20
C VAL A 73 11.91 -1.90 9.47
N LEU A 74 10.66 -1.75 9.07
CA LEU A 74 9.68 -2.83 9.07
C LEU A 74 9.84 -3.67 7.80
N VAL A 75 9.97 -4.98 7.97
CA VAL A 75 10.11 -5.94 6.86
C VAL A 75 8.84 -6.78 6.77
N LEU A 76 8.21 -6.75 5.60
CA LEU A 76 7.00 -7.52 5.28
C LEU A 76 7.36 -8.60 4.25
N SER A 77 7.01 -9.85 4.51
CA SER A 77 7.17 -10.93 3.54
C SER A 77 6.10 -10.83 2.46
N ASN A 78 6.51 -10.96 1.20
CA ASN A 78 5.61 -11.07 0.05
C ASN A 78 5.20 -12.53 -0.20
N GLU A 79 5.97 -13.48 0.29
CA GLU A 79 5.70 -14.92 0.20
C GLU A 79 5.24 -15.50 1.54
N GLU A 80 4.46 -16.56 1.49
CA GLU A 80 4.11 -17.37 2.67
C GLU A 80 5.25 -18.40 2.86
N ASP A 81 5.98 -18.27 3.96
CA ASP A 81 6.96 -19.29 4.36
C ASP A 81 6.27 -20.63 4.62
N GLU A 82 6.89 -21.75 4.27
CA GLU A 82 6.39 -23.09 4.64
C GLU A 82 6.17 -23.16 6.15
N GLY A 83 4.93 -23.43 6.56
CA GLY A 83 4.50 -23.49 7.98
C GLY A 83 4.00 -22.17 8.57
N THR A 84 4.14 -21.02 7.90
CA THR A 84 3.49 -19.78 8.32
C THR A 84 2.11 -19.65 7.67
N LYS A 85 1.13 -19.24 8.46
CA LYS A 85 -0.22 -18.99 7.97
C LYS A 85 -0.65 -17.59 8.36
N TYR A 86 -0.70 -16.71 7.37
CA TYR A 86 -1.14 -15.34 7.55
C TYR A 86 -2.64 -15.19 7.33
N ILE A 87 -3.28 -14.42 8.18
CA ILE A 87 -4.65 -13.94 7.98
C ILE A 87 -4.66 -12.41 8.06
N LEU A 88 -5.59 -11.78 7.34
CA LEU A 88 -5.82 -10.35 7.53
C LEU A 88 -6.53 -10.13 8.87
N SER A 89 -6.04 -9.16 9.62
CA SER A 89 -6.72 -8.70 10.83
C SER A 89 -8.08 -8.11 10.47
N LYS A 90 -9.08 -8.37 11.30
CA LYS A 90 -10.40 -7.73 11.21
C LYS A 90 -10.39 -6.32 11.76
N ASP A 91 -9.43 -6.03 12.62
CA ASP A 91 -9.21 -4.74 13.26
C ASP A 91 -7.94 -4.08 12.74
N ILE A 92 -7.81 -2.79 13.03
CA ILE A 92 -6.58 -2.07 12.77
C ILE A 92 -5.57 -2.39 13.87
N ILE A 93 -4.46 -3.02 13.49
CA ILE A 93 -3.41 -3.47 14.40
C ILE A 93 -2.08 -2.76 14.15
N CYS A 94 -1.30 -2.65 15.21
CA CYS A 94 0.09 -2.24 15.14
C CYS A 94 0.93 -3.33 14.45
N PRO A 95 1.62 -3.05 13.34
CA PRO A 95 2.39 -4.05 12.60
C PRO A 95 3.61 -4.57 13.37
N ILE A 96 4.01 -3.88 14.44
CA ILE A 96 5.17 -4.23 15.24
C ILE A 96 4.81 -5.26 16.32
N CYS A 97 3.67 -5.08 17.01
CA CYS A 97 3.30 -5.92 18.16
C CYS A 97 1.93 -6.60 18.05
N GLY A 98 1.15 -6.35 16.98
CA GLY A 98 -0.17 -6.95 16.77
C GLY A 98 -1.30 -6.42 17.66
N GLU A 99 -1.02 -5.47 18.57
CA GLU A 99 -2.04 -4.85 19.42
C GLU A 99 -2.89 -3.85 18.66
N LEU A 100 -4.12 -3.63 19.10
CA LEU A 100 -5.01 -2.62 18.53
C LEU A 100 -4.38 -1.23 18.59
N CYS A 101 -4.62 -0.43 17.57
CA CYS A 101 -4.17 0.96 17.49
C CYS A 101 -5.19 1.84 16.77
N PHE A 102 -5.04 3.14 16.92
CA PHE A 102 -5.82 4.11 16.15
C PHE A 102 -5.20 4.33 14.78
N MET A 103 -6.04 4.74 13.84
CA MET A 103 -5.66 5.05 12.47
C MET A 103 -6.13 6.46 12.11
N ASN A 104 -5.26 7.21 11.45
CA ASN A 104 -5.61 8.46 10.77
C ASN A 104 -5.19 8.39 9.30
N ILE A 105 -6.01 8.89 8.40
CA ILE A 105 -5.75 8.94 6.95
C ILE A 105 -5.72 10.39 6.52
N LYS A 106 -4.59 10.81 5.95
CA LYS A 106 -4.41 12.14 5.37
C LYS A 106 -3.56 12.03 4.10
N ASP A 107 -3.98 12.67 3.01
CA ASP A 107 -3.26 12.74 1.73
C ASP A 107 -2.82 11.35 1.22
N TYR A 108 -3.75 10.37 1.27
CA TYR A 108 -3.53 8.95 0.90
C TYR A 108 -2.45 8.23 1.71
N LYS A 109 -2.04 8.80 2.85
CA LYS A 109 -1.09 8.22 3.81
C LYS A 109 -1.81 7.86 5.09
N ILE A 110 -1.44 6.72 5.65
CA ILE A 110 -2.03 6.17 6.86
C ILE A 110 -1.01 6.30 7.99
N THR A 111 -1.46 6.85 9.09
CA THR A 111 -0.70 6.90 10.35
C THR A 111 -1.39 6.01 11.37
N LEU A 112 -0.64 5.08 11.97
CA LEU A 112 -1.07 4.26 13.11
C LEU A 112 -0.42 4.80 14.38
N TYR A 113 -1.21 4.92 15.47
CA TYR A 113 -0.74 5.54 16.71
C TYR A 113 -1.47 4.99 17.94
N GLU A 114 -0.96 5.29 19.12
CA GLU A 114 -1.51 4.91 20.41
C GLU A 114 -1.81 3.41 20.54
N CYS A 115 -0.93 2.52 20.06
CA CYS A 115 -1.03 1.13 20.44
C CYS A 115 -0.58 0.98 21.92
N LYS A 116 -1.04 -0.10 22.59
CA LYS A 116 -0.75 -0.37 24.01
C LYS A 116 0.74 -0.30 24.36
N ASN A 117 1.62 -0.62 23.44
CA ASN A 117 3.08 -0.62 23.61
C ASN A 117 3.75 0.68 23.12
N GLY A 118 2.98 1.71 22.81
CA GLY A 118 3.49 3.03 22.39
C GLY A 118 4.10 3.10 21.01
N HIS A 119 3.99 2.05 20.17
CA HIS A 119 4.51 2.10 18.80
C HIS A 119 3.67 3.03 17.94
N LYS A 120 4.34 3.66 16.97
CA LYS A 120 3.75 4.54 15.98
C LYS A 120 4.31 4.21 14.60
N MET A 121 3.47 4.28 13.56
CA MET A 121 3.86 4.19 12.16
C MET A 121 3.27 5.36 11.41
N ASP A 122 4.12 6.24 10.90
CA ASP A 122 3.71 7.45 10.17
C ASP A 122 3.77 7.23 8.66
N ASN A 123 2.84 7.87 7.95
CA ASN A 123 2.88 8.04 6.50
C ASN A 123 2.97 6.74 5.68
N CYS A 124 2.37 5.65 6.14
CA CYS A 124 2.25 4.41 5.36
C CYS A 124 1.41 4.67 4.12
N LEU A 125 1.95 4.34 2.95
CA LEU A 125 1.18 4.44 1.70
C LEU A 125 0.03 3.43 1.72
N SER A 126 -1.15 3.85 1.25
CA SER A 126 -2.36 3.00 1.24
C SER A 126 -2.14 1.65 0.56
N LYS A 127 -1.32 1.60 -0.50
CA LYS A 127 -0.97 0.34 -1.20
C LYS A 127 -0.20 -0.66 -0.33
N ASN A 128 0.57 -0.17 0.66
CA ASN A 128 1.38 -0.99 1.55
C ASN A 128 0.62 -1.37 2.83
N PHE A 129 -0.46 -0.65 3.14
CA PHE A 129 -1.17 -0.77 4.41
C PHE A 129 -1.72 -2.18 4.65
N ILE A 130 -2.31 -2.82 3.64
CA ILE A 130 -2.89 -4.17 3.76
C ILE A 130 -1.82 -5.18 4.22
N MET A 131 -0.58 -5.04 3.75
CA MET A 131 0.51 -5.93 4.14
C MET A 131 0.86 -5.77 5.63
N THR A 132 0.70 -4.56 6.19
CA THR A 132 0.95 -4.29 7.62
C THR A 132 -0.12 -4.88 8.54
N GLN A 133 -1.27 -5.29 7.99
CA GLN A 133 -2.42 -5.80 8.75
C GLN A 133 -2.51 -7.34 8.75
N LYS A 134 -1.45 -8.03 8.31
CA LYS A 134 -1.36 -9.50 8.34
C LYS A 134 -0.95 -9.99 9.74
N ILE A 135 -1.63 -11.02 10.24
CA ILE A 135 -1.33 -11.71 11.50
C ILE A 135 -0.81 -13.10 11.16
N ASP A 136 0.36 -13.44 11.67
CA ASP A 136 0.90 -14.79 11.62
C ASP A 136 0.26 -15.64 12.74
N ILE A 137 -0.73 -16.44 12.38
CA ILE A 137 -1.44 -17.28 13.33
C ILE A 137 -0.64 -18.51 13.78
N SER A 138 0.47 -18.83 13.12
CA SER A 138 1.37 -19.91 13.55
C SER A 138 2.11 -19.54 14.84
N LYS A 139 2.27 -18.25 15.13
CA LYS A 139 2.91 -17.75 16.38
C LYS A 139 1.99 -17.71 17.59
N ILE A 140 0.69 -17.90 17.39
CA ILE A 140 -0.27 -17.97 18.49
C ILE A 140 -0.28 -19.42 19.00
N ILE A 141 0.53 -19.68 20.02
CA ILE A 141 0.80 -21.03 20.56
C ILE A 141 -0.06 -21.27 21.81
N CYS A 142 -0.49 -22.50 22.02
CA CYS A 142 -1.18 -22.92 23.24
C CYS A 142 -0.22 -22.84 24.44
N ASP A 143 -0.60 -22.09 25.47
CA ASP A 143 0.24 -21.86 26.64
C ASP A 143 0.38 -23.10 27.54
N LYS A 144 -0.56 -24.07 27.46
CA LYS A 144 -0.56 -25.30 28.25
C LYS A 144 0.32 -26.39 27.59
N CYS A 145 0.02 -26.80 26.36
CA CYS A 145 0.78 -27.89 25.70
C CYS A 145 2.05 -27.42 24.97
N LYS A 146 2.14 -26.15 24.57
CA LYS A 146 3.25 -25.56 23.78
C LYS A 146 3.48 -26.19 22.39
N GLU A 147 2.66 -27.17 22.00
CA GLU A 147 2.78 -27.93 20.74
C GLU A 147 1.83 -27.43 19.65
N VAL A 148 0.59 -27.11 20.03
CA VAL A 148 -0.46 -26.68 19.10
C VAL A 148 -0.45 -25.16 18.96
N ASN A 149 -0.34 -24.69 17.72
CA ASN A 149 -0.55 -23.28 17.40
C ASN A 149 -1.93 -23.07 16.74
N LYS A 150 -2.34 -21.81 16.58
CA LYS A 150 -3.64 -21.48 16.01
C LYS A 150 -3.78 -21.91 14.55
N ALA A 151 -2.69 -21.94 13.77
CA ALA A 151 -2.71 -22.37 12.36
C ALA A 151 -2.92 -23.89 12.20
N THR A 152 -2.48 -24.69 13.18
CA THR A 152 -2.62 -26.16 13.20
C THR A 152 -3.84 -26.64 13.98
N SER A 153 -4.50 -25.75 14.71
CA SER A 153 -5.74 -26.06 15.44
C SER A 153 -6.93 -26.29 14.50
N TYR A 154 -7.84 -27.16 14.91
CA TYR A 154 -9.07 -27.44 14.15
C TYR A 154 -9.83 -26.13 13.84
N GLU A 155 -10.12 -25.87 12.57
CA GLU A 155 -10.76 -24.65 12.07
C GLU A 155 -10.09 -23.35 12.56
N ASN A 156 -8.80 -23.40 12.89
CA ASN A 156 -8.05 -22.30 13.52
C ASN A 156 -8.71 -21.79 14.82
N THR A 157 -9.51 -22.61 15.49
CA THR A 157 -10.18 -22.25 16.73
C THR A 157 -9.21 -22.21 17.89
N PHE A 158 -9.24 -21.13 18.67
CA PHE A 158 -8.40 -20.92 19.84
C PHE A 158 -9.20 -20.14 20.88
N TYR A 159 -8.80 -20.29 22.14
CA TYR A 159 -9.46 -19.65 23.26
C TYR A 159 -8.48 -18.87 24.11
N SER A 160 -8.96 -17.82 24.77
CA SER A 160 -8.22 -17.11 25.80
C SER A 160 -8.94 -17.29 27.14
N CYS A 161 -8.23 -17.76 28.15
CA CYS A 161 -8.74 -17.80 29.50
C CYS A 161 -8.62 -16.39 30.11
N LEU A 162 -9.74 -15.80 30.52
CA LEU A 162 -9.77 -14.47 31.10
C LEU A 162 -9.19 -14.44 32.52
N THR A 163 -9.29 -15.57 33.26
CA THR A 163 -8.83 -15.68 34.63
C THR A 163 -7.31 -15.80 34.72
N CYS A 164 -6.69 -16.75 34.00
CA CYS A 164 -5.24 -16.97 34.03
C CYS A 164 -4.49 -16.35 32.83
N LYS A 165 -5.22 -15.69 31.89
CA LYS A 165 -4.69 -14.99 30.70
C LYS A 165 -3.87 -15.87 29.74
N GLN A 166 -4.17 -17.18 29.71
CA GLN A 166 -3.53 -18.17 28.83
C GLN A 166 -4.30 -18.33 27.54
N ASN A 167 -3.57 -18.51 26.44
CA ASN A 167 -4.14 -18.94 25.16
C ASN A 167 -4.16 -20.46 25.10
N LEU A 168 -5.30 -21.06 24.74
CA LEU A 168 -5.52 -22.49 24.81
C LEU A 168 -6.09 -23.03 23.48
N CYS A 169 -5.54 -24.17 23.04
CA CYS A 169 -6.17 -24.96 21.99
C CYS A 169 -7.46 -25.64 22.51
N PRO A 170 -8.35 -26.15 21.63
CA PRO A 170 -9.61 -26.77 22.05
C PRO A 170 -9.45 -27.90 23.07
N LEU A 171 -8.43 -28.77 22.89
CA LEU A 171 -8.15 -29.87 23.83
C LEU A 171 -7.75 -29.34 25.22
N CYS A 172 -6.77 -28.46 25.27
CA CYS A 172 -6.29 -27.90 26.52
C CYS A 172 -7.36 -27.07 27.24
N LYS A 173 -8.29 -26.45 26.52
CA LYS A 173 -9.45 -25.78 27.09
C LYS A 173 -10.38 -26.78 27.77
N SER A 174 -10.66 -27.95 27.16
CA SER A 174 -11.58 -28.95 27.73
C SER A 174 -11.07 -29.54 29.05
N GLU A 175 -9.74 -29.56 29.23
CA GLU A 175 -9.04 -30.04 30.43
C GLU A 175 -8.65 -28.92 31.39
N HIS A 176 -9.00 -27.69 31.10
CA HIS A 176 -8.69 -26.56 31.98
C HIS A 176 -9.72 -26.44 33.10
N ASP A 177 -9.39 -25.67 34.14
CA ASP A 177 -10.27 -25.46 35.26
C ASP A 177 -11.65 -24.92 34.81
N LYS A 178 -12.73 -25.61 35.21
CA LYS A 178 -14.10 -25.29 34.81
C LYS A 178 -14.65 -24.01 35.46
N GLU A 179 -14.02 -23.56 36.54
CA GLU A 179 -14.38 -22.30 37.22
C GLU A 179 -13.81 -21.09 36.48
N HIS A 180 -12.85 -21.31 35.55
CA HIS A 180 -12.28 -20.24 34.76
C HIS A 180 -13.19 -19.81 33.62
N SER A 181 -13.23 -18.50 33.38
CA SER A 181 -13.98 -17.91 32.26
C SER A 181 -13.16 -17.94 30.97
N PHE A 182 -13.82 -18.35 29.86
CA PHE A 182 -13.18 -18.44 28.53
C PHE A 182 -13.89 -17.59 27.50
N ILE A 183 -13.11 -17.08 26.59
CA ILE A 183 -13.60 -16.38 25.42
C ILE A 183 -12.92 -16.94 24.16
N ASN A 184 -13.59 -16.86 23.02
CA ASN A 184 -12.95 -17.14 21.75
C ASN A 184 -11.81 -16.14 21.54
N TYR A 185 -10.65 -16.60 21.08
CA TYR A 185 -9.48 -15.77 20.87
C TYR A 185 -9.74 -14.52 20.00
N GLU A 186 -10.62 -14.67 18.99
CA GLU A 186 -11.04 -13.56 18.13
C GLU A 186 -11.81 -12.45 18.87
N GLN A 187 -12.37 -12.77 20.02
CA GLN A 187 -13.20 -11.83 20.82
C GLN A 187 -12.44 -11.20 21.98
N LYS A 188 -11.18 -11.60 22.22
CA LYS A 188 -10.40 -11.15 23.40
C LYS A 188 -10.28 -9.62 23.52
N ASN A 189 -10.34 -8.91 22.41
CA ASN A 189 -10.19 -7.44 22.38
C ASN A 189 -11.53 -6.69 22.56
N TYR A 190 -12.67 -7.40 22.58
CA TYR A 190 -14.01 -6.79 22.63
C TYR A 190 -14.74 -6.99 23.95
N ASN A 191 -14.19 -7.83 24.83
CA ASN A 191 -14.79 -8.12 26.12
C ASN A 191 -13.85 -7.73 27.26
N CYS A 192 -14.47 -7.32 28.35
CA CYS A 192 -13.76 -7.02 29.60
C CYS A 192 -13.13 -8.29 30.18
N PRO A 193 -11.83 -8.30 30.49
CA PRO A 193 -11.17 -9.46 31.07
C PRO A 193 -11.61 -9.77 32.51
N ASN A 194 -12.20 -8.80 33.22
CA ASN A 194 -12.62 -8.97 34.60
C ASN A 194 -14.05 -9.52 34.70
N HIS A 195 -14.98 -9.03 33.84
CA HIS A 195 -16.40 -9.33 33.93
C HIS A 195 -16.91 -10.19 32.78
N ASN A 196 -16.09 -10.43 31.74
CA ASN A 196 -16.45 -11.12 30.49
C ASN A 196 -17.60 -10.46 29.70
N ASP A 197 -17.93 -9.21 30.04
CA ASP A 197 -18.95 -8.42 29.37
C ASP A 197 -18.36 -7.58 28.24
N LYS A 198 -19.20 -7.24 27.28
CA LYS A 198 -18.82 -6.35 26.19
C LYS A 198 -18.51 -4.95 26.71
N TYR A 199 -17.54 -4.31 26.07
CA TYR A 199 -17.27 -2.91 26.35
C TYR A 199 -18.41 -2.00 25.92
N THR A 200 -18.75 -1.02 26.73
CA THR A 200 -19.81 -0.04 26.52
C THR A 200 -19.32 1.39 26.45
N SER A 201 -18.10 1.62 26.99
CA SER A 201 -17.53 2.94 27.07
C SER A 201 -16.00 2.92 27.04
N TYR A 202 -15.40 4.11 26.93
CA TYR A 202 -13.95 4.31 26.90
C TYR A 202 -13.58 5.48 27.80
N CYS A 203 -12.58 5.30 28.66
CA CYS A 203 -12.01 6.39 29.43
C CYS A 203 -10.87 7.06 28.67
N ASN A 204 -11.08 8.31 28.27
CA ASN A 204 -10.10 9.06 27.48
C ASN A 204 -8.83 9.42 28.26
N LYS A 205 -8.92 9.55 29.58
CA LYS A 205 -7.77 9.83 30.46
C LYS A 205 -6.92 8.59 30.70
N CYS A 206 -7.56 7.46 31.05
CA CYS A 206 -6.89 6.20 31.35
C CYS A 206 -6.52 5.40 30.08
N LYS A 207 -7.08 5.77 28.94
CA LYS A 207 -6.91 5.08 27.64
C LYS A 207 -7.32 3.60 27.68
N ILE A 208 -8.44 3.29 28.38
CA ILE A 208 -8.96 1.93 28.54
C ILE A 208 -10.43 1.83 28.18
N ASN A 209 -10.81 0.67 27.63
CA ASN A 209 -12.21 0.30 27.40
C ASN A 209 -12.83 -0.19 28.71
N LEU A 210 -14.09 0.15 28.94
CA LEU A 210 -14.84 -0.19 30.15
C LEU A 210 -16.13 -0.94 29.76
N CYS A 211 -16.45 -2.02 30.48
CA CYS A 211 -17.80 -2.60 30.51
C CYS A 211 -18.65 -1.84 31.54
N ILE A 212 -19.92 -2.21 31.65
CA ILE A 212 -20.87 -1.51 32.52
C ILE A 212 -20.44 -1.52 34.00
N ASP A 213 -19.92 -2.65 34.47
CA ASP A 213 -19.45 -2.79 35.86
C ASP A 213 -18.17 -2.00 36.10
N CYS A 214 -17.21 -2.11 35.16
CA CYS A 214 -15.99 -1.29 35.26
C CYS A 214 -16.27 0.20 35.22
N GLU A 215 -17.27 0.64 34.43
CA GLU A 215 -17.68 2.04 34.38
C GLU A 215 -18.30 2.52 35.69
N ALA A 216 -19.13 1.66 36.33
CA ALA A 216 -19.75 1.97 37.62
C ALA A 216 -18.69 2.24 38.73
N GLU A 217 -17.62 1.48 38.75
CA GLU A 217 -16.53 1.57 39.71
C GLU A 217 -15.44 2.59 39.31
N HIS A 218 -15.47 3.12 38.09
CA HIS A 218 -14.41 3.98 37.57
C HIS A 218 -14.38 5.36 38.26
N LYS A 219 -13.18 5.80 38.66
CA LYS A 219 -13.02 7.06 39.41
C LYS A 219 -13.17 8.31 38.53
N ASP A 220 -12.68 8.27 37.28
CA ASP A 220 -12.62 9.41 36.37
C ASP A 220 -13.87 9.47 35.46
N LYS A 221 -15.04 9.63 36.03
CA LYS A 221 -16.33 9.58 35.29
C LYS A 221 -16.49 10.69 34.26
N GLU A 222 -15.86 11.85 34.46
CA GLU A 222 -15.93 13.00 33.56
C GLU A 222 -15.24 12.77 32.21
N ASN A 223 -14.33 11.77 32.14
CA ASN A 223 -13.57 11.43 30.93
C ASN A 223 -14.11 10.20 30.20
N ILE A 224 -15.30 9.73 30.55
CA ILE A 224 -15.92 8.55 29.94
C ILE A 224 -16.71 8.96 28.71
N ILE A 225 -16.44 8.29 27.61
CA ILE A 225 -17.18 8.40 26.33
C ILE A 225 -18.00 7.12 26.16
N ASN A 226 -19.32 7.23 26.14
CA ASN A 226 -20.23 6.11 25.90
C ASN A 226 -20.23 5.77 24.40
N TYR A 227 -20.15 4.48 24.06
CA TYR A 227 -20.17 4.04 22.67
C TYR A 227 -21.47 4.40 21.94
N LYS A 228 -22.61 4.35 22.64
CA LYS A 228 -23.91 4.75 22.07
C LYS A 228 -23.92 6.17 21.50
N ASP A 229 -23.07 7.06 22.05
CA ASP A 229 -23.03 8.47 21.67
C ASP A 229 -22.13 8.72 20.45
N ILE A 230 -21.25 7.76 20.11
CA ILE A 230 -20.27 7.89 19.03
C ILE A 230 -20.42 6.86 17.90
N ILE A 231 -21.26 5.82 18.10
CA ILE A 231 -21.50 4.81 17.06
C ILE A 231 -22.22 5.45 15.87
N PRO A 232 -21.59 5.51 14.69
CA PRO A 232 -22.25 6.03 13.50
C PRO A 232 -23.36 5.08 13.04
N PRO A 233 -24.47 5.60 12.48
CA PRO A 233 -25.50 4.77 11.88
C PRO A 233 -24.91 3.90 10.77
N SER A 234 -25.12 2.59 10.85
CA SER A 234 -24.54 1.63 9.90
C SER A 234 -24.96 1.88 8.45
N GLU A 235 -26.17 2.40 8.24
CA GLU A 235 -26.70 2.79 6.93
C GLU A 235 -25.92 3.95 6.33
N SER A 236 -25.68 5.02 7.10
CA SER A 236 -24.88 6.15 6.68
C SER A 236 -23.46 5.76 6.26
N VAL A 237 -22.82 4.85 7.02
CA VAL A 237 -21.48 4.34 6.67
C VAL A 237 -21.51 3.56 5.35
N ARG A 238 -22.54 2.72 5.16
CA ARG A 238 -22.70 1.94 3.91
C ARG A 238 -22.94 2.84 2.71
N ASP A 239 -23.75 3.88 2.85
CA ASP A 239 -24.07 4.80 1.75
C ASP A 239 -22.84 5.63 1.35
N THR A 240 -22.07 6.12 2.31
CA THR A 240 -20.78 6.78 2.04
C THR A 240 -19.81 5.84 1.29
N LEU A 241 -19.75 4.55 1.65
CA LEU A 241 -18.92 3.58 0.94
C LEU A 241 -19.40 3.30 -0.49
N LYS A 242 -20.73 3.26 -0.73
CA LYS A 242 -21.29 3.13 -2.08
C LYS A 242 -20.94 4.33 -2.95
N GLU A 243 -21.09 5.55 -2.40
CA GLU A 243 -20.74 6.78 -3.09
C GLU A 243 -19.24 6.82 -3.44
N LEU A 244 -18.37 6.49 -2.47
CA LEU A 244 -16.93 6.37 -2.71
C LEU A 244 -16.61 5.39 -3.83
N LYS A 245 -17.28 4.22 -3.84
CA LYS A 245 -17.09 3.21 -4.89
C LYS A 245 -17.48 3.75 -6.27
N LEU A 246 -18.61 4.44 -6.39
CA LEU A 246 -19.06 5.07 -7.64
C LEU A 246 -18.05 6.12 -8.13
N CYS A 247 -17.54 6.96 -7.24
CA CYS A 247 -16.51 7.95 -7.57
C CYS A 247 -15.22 7.28 -8.08
N ILE A 248 -14.78 6.21 -7.41
CA ILE A 248 -13.58 5.44 -7.83
C ILE A 248 -13.78 4.81 -9.22
N ASP A 249 -14.94 4.22 -9.48
CA ASP A 249 -15.22 3.57 -10.78
C ASP A 249 -15.31 4.63 -11.90
N THR A 250 -15.89 5.77 -11.64
CA THR A 250 -15.92 6.91 -12.57
C THR A 250 -14.49 7.41 -12.87
N PHE A 251 -13.66 7.55 -11.85
CA PHE A 251 -12.27 7.95 -12.02
C PHE A 251 -11.47 6.95 -12.84
N ARG A 252 -11.63 5.64 -12.58
CA ARG A 252 -10.98 4.57 -13.36
C ARG A 252 -11.38 4.61 -14.84
N ASN A 253 -12.66 4.83 -15.12
CA ASN A 253 -13.14 4.95 -16.50
C ASN A 253 -12.47 6.12 -17.23
N LYS A 254 -12.31 7.27 -16.58
CA LYS A 254 -11.58 8.42 -17.15
C LYS A 254 -10.12 8.06 -17.42
N ILE A 255 -9.41 7.42 -16.48
CA ILE A 255 -8.02 6.97 -16.70
C ILE A 255 -7.93 6.00 -17.88
N ASN A 256 -8.83 5.01 -17.97
CA ASN A 256 -8.81 4.04 -19.06
C ASN A 256 -9.03 4.70 -20.41
N ASN A 257 -9.91 5.71 -20.49
CA ASN A 257 -10.11 6.48 -21.70
C ASN A 257 -8.84 7.26 -22.10
N LEU A 258 -8.15 7.88 -21.13
CA LEU A 258 -6.87 8.55 -21.39
C LEU A 258 -5.80 7.59 -21.92
N ILE A 259 -5.67 6.41 -21.31
CA ILE A 259 -4.74 5.36 -21.78
C ILE A 259 -5.08 4.95 -23.23
N LYS A 260 -6.36 4.83 -23.55
CA LYS A 260 -6.80 4.50 -24.92
C LYS A 260 -6.38 5.59 -25.92
N ILE A 261 -6.57 6.87 -25.56
CA ILE A 261 -6.17 8.02 -26.39
C ILE A 261 -4.66 8.00 -26.62
N LEU A 262 -3.85 7.83 -25.57
CA LEU A 262 -2.40 7.77 -25.70
C LEU A 262 -1.92 6.65 -26.61
N LYS A 263 -2.54 5.47 -26.54
CA LYS A 263 -2.24 4.36 -27.46
C LYS A 263 -2.60 4.69 -28.91
N GLN A 264 -3.74 5.36 -29.16
CA GLN A 264 -4.12 5.79 -30.50
C GLN A 264 -3.13 6.81 -31.09
N ILE A 265 -2.61 7.73 -30.29
CA ILE A 265 -1.57 8.67 -30.71
C ILE A 265 -0.32 7.91 -31.14
N ASP A 266 0.18 7.01 -30.30
CA ASP A 266 1.36 6.18 -30.54
C ASP A 266 1.22 5.39 -31.85
N GLU A 267 0.09 4.69 -32.03
CA GLU A 267 -0.23 3.94 -33.25
C GLU A 267 -0.25 4.84 -34.50
N ASN A 268 -0.82 6.05 -34.41
CA ASN A 268 -0.88 6.98 -35.54
C ASN A 268 0.51 7.54 -35.90
N VAL A 269 1.33 7.87 -34.90
CA VAL A 269 2.70 8.36 -35.12
C VAL A 269 3.56 7.28 -35.80
N GLU A 270 3.46 6.05 -35.31
CA GLU A 270 4.16 4.90 -35.91
C GLU A 270 3.69 4.61 -37.35
N ALA A 271 2.37 4.64 -37.57
CA ALA A 271 1.82 4.48 -38.92
C ALA A 271 2.29 5.58 -39.90
N TYR A 272 2.34 6.84 -39.41
CA TYR A 272 2.86 7.97 -40.21
C TYR A 272 4.33 7.75 -40.58
N TYR A 273 5.18 7.34 -39.61
CA TYR A 273 6.57 7.02 -39.88
C TYR A 273 6.72 5.89 -40.93
N ASN A 274 5.94 4.82 -40.81
CA ASN A 274 6.01 3.66 -41.68
C ASN A 274 5.57 4.00 -43.13
N ILE A 275 4.54 4.84 -43.30
CA ILE A 275 4.12 5.35 -44.62
C ILE A 275 5.26 6.15 -45.26
N ASN A 276 5.85 7.10 -44.52
CA ASN A 276 6.94 7.93 -45.03
C ASN A 276 8.16 7.08 -45.43
N ASN A 277 8.55 6.13 -44.56
CA ASN A 277 9.67 5.23 -44.82
C ASN A 277 9.45 4.38 -46.08
N ASN A 278 8.25 3.86 -46.25
CA ASN A 278 7.90 3.07 -47.45
C ASN A 278 7.94 3.91 -48.75
N LEU A 279 7.45 5.15 -48.71
CA LEU A 279 7.46 6.04 -49.83
C LEU A 279 8.88 6.45 -50.24
N ILE A 280 9.75 6.76 -49.28
CA ILE A 280 11.15 7.12 -49.52
C ILE A 280 11.90 5.92 -50.08
N ASN A 281 11.75 4.74 -49.51
CA ASN A 281 12.36 3.52 -50.03
C ASN A 281 11.93 3.19 -51.48
N THR A 282 10.70 3.52 -51.84
CA THR A 282 10.19 3.34 -53.20
C THR A 282 10.76 4.38 -54.14
N TYR A 283 10.88 5.63 -53.70
CA TYR A 283 11.44 6.75 -54.45
C TYR A 283 12.91 6.51 -54.85
N GLU A 284 13.70 5.91 -53.97
CA GLU A 284 15.10 5.61 -54.24
C GLU A 284 15.31 4.47 -55.27
N LYS A 285 14.36 3.54 -55.36
CA LYS A 285 14.51 2.29 -56.12
C LYS A 285 13.81 2.29 -57.49
N LYS A 286 12.94 3.27 -57.78
CA LYS A 286 12.10 3.25 -59.00
C LYS A 286 12.24 4.50 -59.85
N ASN A 287 11.80 4.39 -61.13
CA ASN A 287 11.65 5.51 -62.01
C ASN A 287 10.65 6.54 -61.43
N ARG A 288 11.03 7.79 -61.52
CA ARG A 288 10.31 8.91 -60.93
C ARG A 288 9.26 9.43 -61.91
N ASN A 289 8.10 9.79 -61.41
CA ASN A 289 7.09 10.56 -62.13
C ASN A 289 6.70 11.79 -61.27
N PHE A 290 5.91 12.68 -61.85
CA PHE A 290 5.51 13.94 -61.22
C PHE A 290 4.81 13.71 -59.86
N GLN A 291 3.90 12.75 -59.80
CA GLN A 291 3.13 12.43 -58.59
C GLN A 291 4.07 11.94 -57.46
N VAL A 292 4.99 11.05 -57.75
CA VAL A 292 5.97 10.54 -56.79
C VAL A 292 6.85 11.68 -56.26
N ILE A 293 7.34 12.55 -57.15
CA ILE A 293 8.18 13.71 -56.74
C ILE A 293 7.37 14.67 -55.85
N THR A 294 6.13 14.96 -56.24
CA THR A 294 5.25 15.85 -55.50
C THR A 294 4.94 15.29 -54.10
N ASN A 295 4.63 13.98 -54.01
CA ASN A 295 4.36 13.34 -52.74
C ASN A 295 5.58 13.35 -51.79
N VAL A 296 6.78 13.10 -52.32
CA VAL A 296 8.01 13.17 -51.49
C VAL A 296 8.27 14.61 -51.01
N ASN A 297 8.03 15.63 -51.85
CA ASN A 297 8.17 17.03 -51.41
C ASN A 297 7.15 17.41 -50.33
N ASN A 298 5.89 16.94 -50.46
CA ASN A 298 4.86 17.16 -49.45
C ASN A 298 5.25 16.50 -48.12
N ILE A 299 5.79 15.28 -48.15
CA ILE A 299 6.30 14.59 -46.99
C ILE A 299 7.42 15.38 -46.29
N LEU A 300 8.41 15.86 -47.07
CA LEU A 300 9.51 16.66 -46.54
C LEU A 300 9.02 17.91 -45.79
N ASN A 301 8.06 18.63 -46.39
CA ASN A 301 7.50 19.83 -45.79
C ASN A 301 6.71 19.51 -44.51
N ASN A 302 5.89 18.46 -44.50
CA ASN A 302 5.10 18.02 -43.35
C ASN A 302 6.01 17.48 -42.22
N ASN A 303 7.05 16.71 -42.57
CA ASN A 303 7.99 16.18 -41.57
C ASN A 303 8.71 17.28 -40.81
N ASN A 304 9.11 18.37 -41.47
CA ASN A 304 9.76 19.50 -40.81
C ASN A 304 8.88 20.17 -39.76
N SER A 305 7.56 20.27 -40.01
CA SER A 305 6.60 20.76 -39.01
C SER A 305 6.42 19.76 -37.88
N PHE A 306 6.19 18.48 -38.19
CA PHE A 306 5.96 17.43 -37.22
C PHE A 306 7.16 17.17 -36.30
N ILE A 307 8.39 17.20 -36.86
CA ILE A 307 9.63 17.10 -36.08
C ILE A 307 9.73 18.24 -35.06
N LYS A 308 9.36 19.47 -35.43
CA LYS A 308 9.37 20.59 -34.49
C LYS A 308 8.39 20.36 -33.33
N GLU A 309 7.14 19.95 -33.64
CA GLU A 309 6.11 19.67 -32.65
C GLU A 309 6.55 18.57 -31.68
N ILE A 310 7.09 17.44 -32.18
CA ILE A 310 7.59 16.36 -31.35
C ILE A 310 8.80 16.79 -30.48
N ASN A 311 9.71 17.60 -31.07
CA ASN A 311 10.87 18.11 -30.32
C ASN A 311 10.47 19.09 -29.21
N GLU A 312 9.40 19.87 -29.39
CA GLU A 312 8.86 20.71 -28.33
C GLU A 312 8.33 19.87 -27.18
N ILE A 313 7.55 18.83 -27.50
CA ILE A 313 7.05 17.86 -26.51
C ILE A 313 8.20 17.16 -25.76
N ASN A 314 9.22 16.71 -26.49
CA ASN A 314 10.38 16.02 -25.90
C ASN A 314 11.24 16.89 -24.96
N LYS A 315 11.15 18.23 -25.07
CA LYS A 315 11.84 19.17 -24.19
C LYS A 315 11.14 19.41 -22.86
N LEU A 316 9.90 18.96 -22.73
CA LEU A 316 9.09 19.19 -21.54
C LEU A 316 9.53 18.27 -20.41
N ASN A 317 10.04 18.87 -19.31
CA ASN A 317 10.40 18.16 -18.09
C ASN A 317 9.25 18.10 -17.09
N ASN A 318 8.16 18.83 -17.33
CA ASN A 318 6.98 18.87 -16.46
C ASN A 318 5.89 17.95 -17.01
N ASN A 319 5.55 16.92 -16.26
CA ASN A 319 4.56 15.92 -16.68
C ASN A 319 3.16 16.51 -16.94
N ILE A 320 2.77 17.60 -16.30
CA ILE A 320 1.47 18.24 -16.52
C ILE A 320 1.46 18.93 -17.89
N GLU A 321 2.51 19.65 -18.21
CA GLU A 321 2.67 20.35 -19.49
C GLU A 321 2.85 19.36 -20.64
N LEU A 322 3.62 18.29 -20.42
CA LEU A 322 3.73 17.16 -21.35
C LEU A 322 2.34 16.59 -21.67
N PHE A 323 1.51 16.37 -20.66
CA PHE A 323 0.18 15.80 -20.82
C PHE A 323 -0.75 16.73 -21.63
N ALA A 324 -0.73 18.03 -21.33
CA ALA A 324 -1.51 19.02 -22.07
C ALA A 324 -1.15 19.07 -23.56
N ASN A 325 0.14 19.06 -23.89
CA ASN A 325 0.60 19.07 -25.28
C ASN A 325 0.32 17.77 -26.04
N ILE A 326 0.36 16.63 -25.35
CA ILE A 326 -0.05 15.34 -25.96
C ILE A 326 -1.56 15.37 -26.30
N VAL A 327 -2.40 15.92 -25.44
CA VAL A 327 -3.84 16.06 -25.70
C VAL A 327 -4.09 17.01 -26.89
N GLU A 328 -3.38 18.14 -26.97
CA GLU A 328 -3.47 19.07 -28.11
C GLU A 328 -3.03 18.41 -29.42
N LEU A 329 -1.98 17.61 -29.40
CA LEU A 329 -1.54 16.83 -30.55
C LEU A 329 -2.64 15.84 -31.02
N TYR A 330 -3.28 15.16 -30.07
CA TYR A 330 -4.39 14.25 -30.37
C TYR A 330 -5.56 14.96 -31.03
N GLU A 331 -5.96 16.13 -30.55
CA GLU A 331 -7.03 16.94 -31.13
C GLU A 331 -6.68 17.37 -32.56
N LYS A 332 -5.45 17.84 -32.82
CA LYS A 332 -4.97 18.19 -34.14
C LYS A 332 -4.99 17.01 -35.12
N ILE A 333 -4.66 15.81 -34.67
CA ILE A 333 -4.71 14.58 -35.48
C ILE A 333 -6.16 14.25 -35.88
N ASN A 334 -7.10 14.39 -34.93
CA ASN A 334 -8.52 14.07 -35.17
C ASN A 334 -9.26 15.14 -35.97
N GLU A 335 -9.02 16.44 -35.72
CA GLU A 335 -9.65 17.52 -36.52
C GLU A 335 -9.28 17.50 -37.99
N LYS A 336 -8.08 17.04 -38.35
CA LYS A 336 -7.68 16.86 -39.74
C LYS A 336 -8.42 15.69 -40.41
N ASN A 337 -8.89 14.71 -39.69
CA ASN A 337 -9.68 13.61 -40.21
C ASN A 337 -11.13 14.03 -40.51
N ASP A 338 -11.73 14.92 -39.75
CA ASP A 338 -13.12 15.37 -39.96
C ASP A 338 -13.24 16.38 -41.12
N LYS A 339 -12.21 17.14 -41.45
CA LYS A 339 -12.21 18.11 -42.56
C LYS A 339 -11.87 17.50 -43.93
N ASN A 340 -11.38 16.28 -44.00
CA ASN A 340 -11.02 15.60 -45.25
C ASN A 340 -12.09 14.63 -45.79
N VAL A 341 -13.30 14.59 -45.24
CA VAL A 341 -14.41 13.74 -45.71
C VAL A 341 -15.41 14.52 -46.55
N GLU A 342 -15.17 15.78 -46.91
CA GLU A 342 -15.88 16.39 -48.07
C GLU A 342 -15.19 15.93 -49.35
N PHE A 343 -15.47 14.71 -49.79
CA PHE A 343 -15.26 14.30 -51.17
C PHE A 343 -16.25 15.08 -52.02
N ASN A 344 -15.74 16.05 -52.76
CA ASN A 344 -16.41 16.62 -53.89
C ASN A 344 -16.77 15.48 -54.85
N GLU A 345 -18.05 15.21 -55.02
CA GLU A 345 -18.57 14.48 -56.14
C GLU A 345 -18.11 15.21 -57.42
N ILE A 346 -17.23 14.58 -58.15
CA ILE A 346 -16.84 15.02 -59.49
C ILE A 346 -17.94 14.58 -60.45
N PRO A 347 -18.47 15.48 -61.28
CA PRO A 347 -19.58 15.19 -62.25
C PRO A 347 -19.18 14.21 -63.35
#